data_556186886a9c6b78f3881b985138636d
#
_entry.id   556186886a9c6b78f3881b985138636d
#
_cell.length_a   1.000
_cell.length_b   1.000
_cell.length_c   1.000
_cell.angle_alpha   90.00
_cell.angle_beta   90.00
_cell.angle_gamma   90.00
#
_symmetry.space_group_name_H-M   'P 1'
#
loop_
_entity.id
_entity.type
_entity.pdbx_description
1 polymer ?
#
loop_
_entity_poly.entity_id
_entity_poly.type
_entity_poly.pdbx_seq_one_letter_code
_entity_poly.pdbx_strand_id
1 'polypeptide(L)'
;MSAGEDALVFHLRAVGLPDPVRELRFHPKRLWRFDFAWPDRMLAVEVEGGTWVNGAHSRGRHFEQDAEKYAEAVIAGWRVIRVTTGMVEDGRAVSLIERALA
;
A
#
# COMPACT_ATOMS: atom_id res chain seq x y z
N MET A 1 4.64 7.16 -10.66
CA MET A 1 5.23 6.37 -9.58
C MET A 1 6.03 7.27 -8.68
N SER A 2 5.93 7.11 -7.39
CA SER A 2 6.61 8.00 -6.46
C SER A 2 7.99 7.48 -6.09
N ALA A 3 8.81 8.37 -5.54
CA ALA A 3 10.14 7.98 -5.06
C ALA A 3 10.03 6.92 -3.95
N GLY A 4 9.00 7.02 -3.10
CA GLY A 4 8.78 6.03 -2.06
C GLY A 4 8.46 4.66 -2.62
N GLU A 5 7.66 4.62 -3.68
CA GLU A 5 7.34 3.33 -4.33
C GLU A 5 8.57 2.74 -5.00
N ASP A 6 9.38 3.57 -5.67
CA ASP A 6 10.60 3.09 -6.31
C ASP A 6 11.58 2.52 -5.28
N ALA A 7 11.72 3.19 -4.15
CA ALA A 7 12.59 2.72 -3.08
C ALA A 7 12.10 1.39 -2.52
N LEU A 8 10.79 1.24 -2.36
CA LEU A 8 10.25 0.01 -1.84
C LEU A 8 10.50 -1.16 -2.79
N VAL A 9 10.32 -0.95 -4.10
CA VAL A 9 10.63 -1.99 -5.09
C VAL A 9 12.10 -2.43 -4.95
N PHE A 10 12.99 -1.46 -4.80
CA PHE A 10 14.41 -1.77 -4.64
C PHE A 10 14.65 -2.62 -3.38
N HIS A 11 14.02 -2.26 -2.26
CA HIS A 11 14.17 -2.99 -1.01
C HIS A 11 13.61 -4.41 -1.11
N LEU A 12 12.45 -4.57 -1.75
CA LEU A 12 11.84 -5.89 -1.92
C LEU A 12 12.76 -6.83 -2.69
N ARG A 13 13.36 -6.32 -3.75
CA ARG A 13 14.27 -7.12 -4.57
C ARG A 13 15.56 -7.43 -3.82
N ALA A 14 16.05 -6.47 -3.06
CA ALA A 14 17.28 -6.65 -2.31
C ALA A 14 17.19 -7.78 -1.30
N VAL A 15 16.01 -7.99 -0.69
CA VAL A 15 15.82 -9.08 0.28
C VAL A 15 15.23 -10.33 -0.36
N GLY A 16 15.05 -10.35 -1.68
CA GLY A 16 14.63 -11.55 -2.39
C GLY A 16 13.16 -11.89 -2.31
N LEU A 17 12.31 -10.91 -2.01
CA LEU A 17 10.86 -11.15 -1.99
C LEU A 17 10.29 -11.15 -3.40
N PRO A 18 9.18 -11.86 -3.63
CA PRO A 18 8.58 -11.91 -4.97
C PRO A 18 8.10 -10.53 -5.39
N ASP A 19 8.16 -10.29 -6.70
CA ASP A 19 7.70 -9.01 -7.25
C ASP A 19 6.21 -8.88 -7.10
N PRO A 20 5.71 -7.72 -6.65
CA PRO A 20 4.27 -7.49 -6.57
C PRO A 20 3.68 -7.13 -7.93
N VAL A 21 2.37 -7.28 -8.02
CA VAL A 21 1.61 -6.64 -9.09
C VAL A 21 1.46 -5.17 -8.69
N ARG A 22 1.72 -4.28 -9.66
CA ARG A 22 1.64 -2.84 -9.41
C ARG A 22 0.29 -2.32 -9.85
N GLU A 23 -0.26 -1.36 -9.10
CA GLU A 23 -1.49 -0.66 -9.47
C GLU A 23 -2.65 -1.62 -9.74
N LEU A 24 -2.86 -2.57 -8.85
CA LEU A 24 -3.89 -3.59 -9.02
C LEU A 24 -5.27 -3.02 -8.72
N ARG A 25 -6.17 -3.12 -9.70
CA ARG A 25 -7.57 -2.75 -9.50
C ARG A 25 -8.29 -3.97 -8.91
N PHE A 26 -8.79 -3.83 -7.70
CA PHE A 26 -9.32 -4.98 -6.97
C PHE A 26 -10.85 -5.02 -6.88
N HIS A 27 -11.52 -3.91 -7.21
CA HIS A 27 -12.98 -3.83 -7.05
C HIS A 27 -13.66 -3.98 -8.40
N PRO A 28 -14.78 -4.74 -8.46
CA PRO A 28 -15.43 -5.00 -9.75
C PRO A 28 -16.08 -3.76 -10.36
N LYS A 29 -16.43 -2.74 -9.55
CA LYS A 29 -17.14 -1.56 -10.04
C LYS A 29 -16.39 -0.26 -9.83
N ARG A 30 -15.61 -0.14 -8.76
CA ARG A 30 -14.89 1.08 -8.44
C ARG A 30 -13.50 1.00 -9.05
N LEU A 31 -12.92 2.17 -9.32
CA LEU A 31 -11.61 2.24 -9.97
C LEU A 31 -10.44 2.20 -8.99
N TRP A 32 -10.71 1.87 -7.75
CA TRP A 32 -9.67 1.81 -6.72
C TRP A 32 -8.56 0.84 -7.08
N ARG A 33 -7.34 1.22 -6.72
CA ARG A 33 -6.15 0.40 -6.96
C ARG A 33 -5.33 0.30 -5.70
N PHE A 34 -4.58 -0.80 -5.60
CA PHE A 34 -3.51 -0.91 -4.61
C PHE A 34 -2.19 -0.58 -5.29
N ASP A 35 -1.31 0.13 -4.60
CA ASP A 35 0.02 0.45 -5.15
C ASP A 35 0.79 -0.83 -5.46
N PHE A 36 0.74 -1.80 -4.53
CA PHE A 36 1.39 -3.09 -4.66
C PHE A 36 0.44 -4.17 -4.19
N ALA A 37 0.46 -5.33 -4.84
CA ALA A 37 -0.35 -6.45 -4.40
C ALA A 37 0.32 -7.77 -4.73
N TRP A 38 0.11 -8.74 -3.83
CA TRP A 38 0.44 -10.14 -4.06
C TRP A 38 -0.87 -10.90 -4.01
N PRO A 39 -1.56 -11.02 -5.17
CA PRO A 39 -2.93 -11.59 -5.17
C PRO A 39 -3.00 -13.01 -4.65
N ASP A 40 -2.00 -13.83 -4.92
CA ASP A 40 -1.94 -15.20 -4.43
C ASP A 40 -1.85 -15.27 -2.91
N ARG A 41 -1.50 -14.18 -2.26
CA ARG A 41 -1.42 -14.10 -0.81
C ARG A 41 -2.48 -13.16 -0.24
N MET A 42 -3.31 -12.59 -1.08
CA MET A 42 -4.32 -11.61 -0.70
C MET A 42 -3.71 -10.50 0.16
N LEU A 43 -2.54 -10.04 -0.23
CA LEU A 43 -1.84 -8.97 0.47
C LEU A 43 -1.70 -7.77 -0.45
N ALA A 44 -2.01 -6.60 0.08
CA ALA A 44 -1.85 -5.34 -0.62
C ALA A 44 -1.07 -4.36 0.24
N VAL A 45 -0.31 -3.49 -0.41
CA VAL A 45 0.49 -2.48 0.28
C VAL A 45 0.25 -1.14 -0.40
N GLU A 46 0.02 -0.12 0.42
CA GLU A 46 -0.14 1.25 -0.03
C GLU A 46 0.97 2.11 0.55
N VAL A 47 1.62 2.91 -0.28
CA VAL A 47 2.66 3.82 0.17
C VAL A 47 2.07 5.22 0.20
N GLU A 48 2.05 5.83 1.37
CA GLU A 48 1.47 7.16 1.55
C GLU A 48 2.56 8.17 1.78
N GLY A 49 2.65 9.12 0.88
CA GLY A 49 3.64 10.17 0.98
C GLY A 49 2.99 11.53 1.06
N GLY A 50 3.74 12.51 1.51
CA GLY A 50 3.27 13.87 1.51
C GLY A 50 2.09 14.15 2.42
N THR A 51 1.91 13.34 3.42
CA THR A 51 0.70 13.36 4.22
C THR A 51 0.60 14.53 5.16
N TRP A 52 1.70 15.18 5.44
CA TRP A 52 1.69 16.26 6.42
C TRP A 52 1.68 17.65 5.84
N VAL A 53 1.33 17.75 4.61
CA VAL A 53 1.20 19.05 4.00
C VAL A 53 -0.01 19.73 4.59
N ASN A 54 0.19 20.86 5.21
CA ASN A 54 -0.90 21.65 5.75
C ASN A 54 -1.75 20.96 6.79
N GLY A 55 -1.16 20.12 7.56
CA GLY A 55 -1.83 19.52 8.68
C GLY A 55 -2.88 18.52 8.26
N ALA A 56 -4.05 18.61 8.84
CA ALA A 56 -5.07 17.59 8.70
C ALA A 56 -6.14 17.93 7.70
N HIS A 57 -5.87 18.84 6.80
CA HIS A 57 -6.93 19.38 6.04
C HIS A 57 -7.59 18.49 5.08
N SER A 58 -6.90 17.55 4.47
CA SER A 58 -7.49 16.70 3.46
C SER A 58 -8.31 15.60 4.05
N ARG A 59 -8.46 15.58 5.37
CA ARG A 59 -9.08 14.49 6.05
C ARG A 59 -10.54 14.28 5.68
N GLY A 60 -11.31 15.33 5.45
CA GLY A 60 -12.73 15.22 5.22
C GLY A 60 -13.10 14.27 4.11
N ARG A 61 -13.02 14.75 2.88
CA ARG A 61 -13.49 13.98 1.74
C ARG A 61 -12.61 12.77 1.43
N HIS A 62 -11.30 12.97 1.46
CA HIS A 62 -10.38 11.88 1.14
C HIS A 62 -10.41 10.79 2.19
N PHE A 63 -10.56 11.17 3.46
CA PHE A 63 -10.62 10.19 4.51
C PHE A 63 -11.84 9.27 4.34
N GLU A 64 -12.98 9.82 3.99
CA GLU A 64 -14.18 9.00 3.81
C GLU A 64 -14.05 8.06 2.63
N GLN A 65 -13.49 8.53 1.51
CA GLN A 65 -13.26 7.69 0.35
C GLN A 65 -12.27 6.56 0.67
N ASP A 66 -11.22 6.87 1.42
CA ASP A 66 -10.26 5.86 1.83
C ASP A 66 -10.89 4.85 2.77
N ALA A 67 -11.71 5.31 3.70
CA ALA A 67 -12.38 4.40 4.61
C ALA A 67 -13.27 3.42 3.85
N GLU A 68 -13.97 3.89 2.84
CA GLU A 68 -14.82 3.03 2.01
C GLU A 68 -13.98 2.03 1.21
N LYS A 69 -12.88 2.50 0.63
CA LYS A 69 -11.98 1.65 -0.14
C LYS A 69 -11.44 0.50 0.71
N TYR A 70 -10.97 0.82 1.91
CA TYR A 70 -10.37 -0.22 2.74
C TYR A 70 -11.41 -1.15 3.35
N ALA A 71 -12.61 -0.66 3.62
CA ALA A 71 -13.70 -1.52 4.05
C ALA A 71 -14.03 -2.54 2.97
N GLU A 72 -14.13 -2.10 1.71
CA GLU A 72 -14.40 -3.00 0.61
C GLU A 72 -13.26 -3.98 0.39
N ALA A 73 -12.03 -3.55 0.61
CA ALA A 73 -10.88 -4.44 0.49
C ALA A 73 -10.94 -5.56 1.53
N VAL A 74 -11.28 -5.22 2.78
CA VAL A 74 -11.42 -6.22 3.83
C VAL A 74 -12.53 -7.20 3.51
N ILE A 75 -13.67 -6.70 3.05
CA ILE A 75 -14.80 -7.55 2.67
C ILE A 75 -14.41 -8.53 1.57
N ALA A 76 -13.58 -8.07 0.63
CA ALA A 76 -13.09 -8.91 -0.47
C ALA A 76 -11.99 -9.89 -0.04
N GLY A 77 -11.54 -9.82 1.20
CA GLY A 77 -10.55 -10.75 1.74
C GLY A 77 -9.11 -10.26 1.72
N TRP A 78 -8.89 -9.00 1.40
CA TRP A 78 -7.53 -8.45 1.31
C TRP A 78 -6.99 -8.09 2.68
N ARG A 79 -5.69 -8.39 2.89
CA ARG A 79 -4.93 -7.86 4.00
C ARG A 79 -4.20 -6.63 3.49
N VAL A 80 -4.42 -5.48 4.08
CA VAL A 80 -3.84 -4.24 3.58
C VAL A 80 -2.87 -3.67 4.59
N ILE A 81 -1.65 -3.40 4.13
CA ILE A 81 -0.63 -2.72 4.93
C ILE A 81 -0.43 -1.33 4.32
N ARG A 82 -0.57 -0.31 5.15
CA ARG A 82 -0.34 1.06 4.73
C ARG A 82 0.96 1.52 5.36
N VAL A 83 1.88 2.01 4.55
CA VAL A 83 3.18 2.50 5.03
C VAL A 83 3.39 3.92 4.55
N THR A 84 4.19 4.65 5.28
CA THR A 84 4.60 6.00 4.88
C THR A 84 5.94 5.93 4.16
N THR A 85 6.29 7.00 3.45
CA THR A 85 7.62 7.08 2.84
C THR A 85 8.73 6.97 3.88
N GLY A 86 8.51 7.52 5.08
CA GLY A 86 9.49 7.37 6.17
C GLY A 86 9.69 5.92 6.56
N MET A 87 8.62 5.13 6.60
CA MET A 87 8.72 3.71 6.91
C MET A 87 9.43 2.94 5.80
N VAL A 88 9.26 3.38 4.56
CA VAL A 88 10.02 2.78 3.46
C VAL A 88 11.51 3.08 3.66
N GLU A 89 11.82 4.34 3.91
CA GLU A 89 13.22 4.77 4.00
C GLU A 89 13.98 4.10 5.14
N ASP A 90 13.34 3.88 6.27
CA ASP A 90 14.03 3.31 7.43
C ASP A 90 13.96 1.77 7.50
N GLY A 91 13.37 1.14 6.51
CA GLY A 91 13.34 -0.32 6.42
C GLY A 91 12.17 -0.99 7.11
N ARG A 92 11.32 -0.23 7.80
CA ARG A 92 10.16 -0.84 8.46
C ARG A 92 9.19 -1.44 7.45
N ALA A 93 8.99 -0.77 6.31
CA ALA A 93 8.02 -1.25 5.33
C ALA A 93 8.41 -2.62 4.78
N VAL A 94 9.65 -2.79 4.34
CA VAL A 94 10.08 -4.07 3.78
C VAL A 94 10.03 -5.17 4.84
N SER A 95 10.34 -4.85 6.09
CA SER A 95 10.28 -5.81 7.17
C SER A 95 8.85 -6.28 7.43
N LEU A 96 7.88 -5.37 7.44
CA LEU A 96 6.48 -5.72 7.62
C LEU A 96 5.98 -6.62 6.49
N ILE A 97 6.34 -6.27 5.26
CA ILE A 97 5.92 -7.06 4.09
C ILE A 97 6.53 -8.45 4.15
N GLU A 98 7.80 -8.56 4.50
CA GLU A 98 8.45 -9.85 4.62
C GLU A 98 7.71 -10.74 5.61
N ARG A 99 7.35 -10.18 6.76
CA ARG A 99 6.60 -10.93 7.77
C ARG A 99 5.20 -11.32 7.29
N ALA A 100 4.55 -10.47 6.53
CA ALA A 100 3.22 -10.77 6.01
C ALA A 100 3.24 -11.84 4.93
N LEU A 101 4.34 -11.95 4.20
CA LEU A 101 4.50 -12.96 3.15
C LEU A 101 5.08 -14.28 3.65
N ALA A 102 5.55 -14.30 4.87
CA ALA A 102 6.17 -15.50 5.44
C ALA A 102 5.18 -16.66 5.63
#